data_468d12b09bbeb5ad47dccc1b3eafa16a
#
_entry.id   468d12b09bbeb5ad47dccc1b3eafa16a
#
_cell.length_a   1.000
_cell.length_b   1.000
_cell.length_c   1.000
_cell.angle_alpha   90.00
_cell.angle_beta   90.00
_cell.angle_gamma   90.00
#
_symmetry.space_group_name_H-M   'P 1'
#
loop_
_entity.id
_entity.type
_entity.pdbx_description
1 polymer ?
#
loop_
_entity_poly.entity_id
_entity_poly.type
_entity_poly.pdbx_seq_one_letter_code
_entity_poly.pdbx_strand_id
1 'polypeptide(L)'
;MVEGRTILVTGAAHGLGAEIARHLAKNGARLVLADIAEEEGRAIADECGARFISVDLADPASIQAVGQNLAEQDGVLHGLVNNGAIATGIGGIPFEEIDIDSWDRVMQVNVRGTWLMTRAVTPLLKASGSGRIVNVASDTALWGAPRLMSYVASKGALMAMTRSLARELGPNRVGVTAIAPGILTTESTGYVPEARHRLYAEGRAVPGAQGPGEITEIVAFLLGEGALTLTGQTLPVNNGFVFN
;
A
#
# COMPACT_ATOMS: atom_id res chain seq x y z
N MET A 1 -10.65 9.21 -13.93
CA MET A 1 -10.54 9.28 -12.46
C MET A 1 -9.17 9.76 -11.99
N VAL A 2 -8.08 9.23 -12.54
CA VAL A 2 -6.70 9.57 -12.15
C VAL A 2 -5.90 10.27 -13.23
N GLU A 3 -6.49 10.57 -14.38
CA GLU A 3 -5.84 11.24 -15.50
C GLU A 3 -5.22 12.58 -15.07
N GLY A 4 -3.96 12.81 -15.43
CA GLY A 4 -3.20 14.01 -15.11
C GLY A 4 -2.80 14.16 -13.63
N ARG A 5 -3.24 13.27 -12.73
CA ARG A 5 -2.89 13.31 -11.30
C ARG A 5 -1.47 12.78 -11.07
N THR A 6 -0.68 13.48 -10.26
CA THR A 6 0.64 13.03 -9.84
C THR A 6 0.48 12.11 -8.63
N ILE A 7 0.95 10.86 -8.73
CA ILE A 7 0.74 9.82 -7.71
C ILE A 7 2.07 9.16 -7.37
N LEU A 8 2.37 9.08 -6.08
CA LEU A 8 3.48 8.30 -5.54
C LEU A 8 3.01 6.90 -5.16
N VAL A 9 3.71 5.87 -5.63
CA VAL A 9 3.48 4.48 -5.23
C VAL A 9 4.73 3.93 -4.57
N THR A 10 4.64 3.47 -3.32
CA THR A 10 5.75 2.80 -2.61
C THR A 10 5.66 1.28 -2.77
N GLY A 11 6.81 0.58 -2.75
CA GLY A 11 6.84 -0.85 -3.00
C GLY A 11 6.43 -1.21 -4.43
N ALA A 12 6.87 -0.38 -5.39
CA ALA A 12 6.41 -0.43 -6.77
C ALA A 12 7.19 -1.36 -7.69
N ALA A 13 8.30 -1.96 -7.20
CA ALA A 13 9.16 -2.82 -8.01
C ALA A 13 8.53 -4.19 -8.32
N HIS A 14 7.64 -4.69 -7.47
CA HIS A 14 7.12 -6.06 -7.57
C HIS A 14 5.62 -6.17 -7.22
N GLY A 15 5.04 -7.32 -7.58
CA GLY A 15 3.74 -7.76 -7.10
C GLY A 15 2.63 -6.74 -7.28
N LEU A 16 1.84 -6.51 -6.21
CA LEU A 16 0.70 -5.60 -6.27
C LEU A 16 1.10 -4.15 -6.58
N GLY A 17 2.25 -3.68 -6.08
CA GLY A 17 2.71 -2.31 -6.34
C GLY A 17 3.02 -2.06 -7.81
N ALA A 18 3.69 -3.00 -8.48
CA ALA A 18 3.96 -2.93 -9.91
C ALA A 18 2.66 -2.96 -10.73
N GLU A 19 1.70 -3.82 -10.37
CA GLU A 19 0.40 -3.86 -11.06
C GLU A 19 -0.42 -2.59 -10.85
N ILE A 20 -0.39 -2.00 -9.64
CA ILE A 20 -0.99 -0.69 -9.39
C ILE A 20 -0.34 0.37 -10.30
N ALA A 21 0.99 0.38 -10.40
CA ALA A 21 1.70 1.34 -11.25
C ALA A 21 1.28 1.21 -12.72
N ARG A 22 1.28 0.00 -13.29
CA ARG A 22 0.84 -0.27 -14.66
C ARG A 22 -0.60 0.20 -14.92
N HIS A 23 -1.49 -0.14 -13.99
CA HIS A 23 -2.90 0.23 -14.11
C HIS A 23 -3.10 1.75 -14.06
N LEU A 24 -2.44 2.45 -13.14
CA LEU A 24 -2.53 3.90 -13.01
C LEU A 24 -1.91 4.62 -14.21
N ALA A 25 -0.78 4.14 -14.74
CA ALA A 25 -0.15 4.67 -15.96
C ALA A 25 -1.09 4.55 -17.15
N LYS A 26 -1.69 3.38 -17.35
CA LYS A 26 -2.68 3.12 -18.41
C LYS A 26 -3.89 4.07 -18.34
N ASN A 27 -4.24 4.54 -17.15
CA ASN A 27 -5.33 5.48 -16.90
C ASN A 27 -4.88 6.95 -16.86
N GLY A 28 -3.68 7.26 -17.38
CA GLY A 28 -3.20 8.63 -17.60
C GLY A 28 -2.66 9.33 -16.36
N ALA A 29 -2.35 8.62 -15.27
CA ALA A 29 -1.69 9.20 -14.13
C ALA A 29 -0.21 9.50 -14.41
N ARG A 30 0.32 10.57 -13.82
CA ARG A 30 1.77 10.84 -13.75
C ARG A 30 2.32 10.16 -12.51
N LEU A 31 3.25 9.23 -12.69
CA LEU A 31 3.68 8.37 -11.61
C LEU A 31 5.10 8.71 -11.13
N VAL A 32 5.26 8.63 -9.81
CA VAL A 32 6.56 8.48 -9.16
C VAL A 32 6.53 7.14 -8.43
N LEU A 33 7.44 6.26 -8.79
CA LEU A 33 7.57 4.93 -8.21
C LEU A 33 8.73 4.92 -7.23
N ALA A 34 8.51 4.35 -6.05
CA ALA A 34 9.51 4.31 -5.01
C ALA A 34 9.65 2.89 -4.45
N ASP A 35 10.88 2.39 -4.42
CA ASP A 35 11.22 1.06 -3.90
C ASP A 35 12.68 1.00 -3.45
N ILE A 36 13.03 -0.02 -2.66
CA ILE A 36 14.42 -0.36 -2.32
C ILE A 36 15.09 -1.18 -3.42
N ALA A 37 14.32 -1.95 -4.19
CA ALA A 37 14.79 -2.74 -5.33
C ALA A 37 14.95 -1.83 -6.55
N GLU A 38 16.16 -1.29 -6.70
CA GLU A 38 16.41 -0.19 -7.63
C GLU A 38 16.35 -0.63 -9.11
N GLU A 39 16.91 -1.78 -9.45
CA GLU A 39 16.92 -2.29 -10.82
C GLU A 39 15.53 -2.61 -11.33
N GLU A 40 14.79 -3.38 -10.56
CA GLU A 40 13.42 -3.78 -10.88
C GLU A 40 12.45 -2.59 -10.86
N GLY A 41 12.65 -1.69 -9.89
CA GLY A 41 11.84 -0.48 -9.80
C GLY A 41 12.03 0.46 -10.99
N ARG A 42 13.24 0.60 -11.50
CA ARG A 42 13.53 1.36 -12.74
C ARG A 42 12.92 0.69 -13.96
N ALA A 43 12.98 -0.64 -14.05
CA ALA A 43 12.35 -1.37 -15.16
C ALA A 43 10.83 -1.12 -15.21
N ILE A 44 10.14 -1.17 -14.07
CA ILE A 44 8.71 -0.83 -13.99
C ILE A 44 8.45 0.64 -14.31
N ALA A 45 9.33 1.53 -13.87
CA ALA A 45 9.18 2.96 -14.16
C ALA A 45 9.32 3.25 -15.67
N ASP A 46 10.30 2.64 -16.33
CA ASP A 46 10.49 2.75 -17.79
C ASP A 46 9.27 2.21 -18.55
N GLU A 47 8.74 1.04 -18.13
CA GLU A 47 7.52 0.44 -18.71
C GLU A 47 6.32 1.38 -18.58
N CYS A 48 6.19 2.07 -17.44
CA CYS A 48 5.06 2.96 -17.13
C CYS A 48 5.25 4.39 -17.62
N GLY A 49 6.40 4.76 -18.18
CA GLY A 49 6.75 6.16 -18.46
C GLY A 49 6.80 7.01 -17.18
N ALA A 50 7.20 6.41 -16.08
CA ALA A 50 7.22 6.99 -14.74
C ALA A 50 8.63 7.39 -14.31
N ARG A 51 8.72 8.19 -13.24
CA ARG A 51 9.99 8.48 -12.58
C ARG A 51 10.19 7.50 -11.40
N PHE A 52 11.42 7.02 -11.22
CA PHE A 52 11.79 6.15 -10.09
C PHE A 52 12.63 6.92 -9.06
N ILE A 53 12.39 6.63 -7.77
CA ILE A 53 13.18 7.11 -6.64
C ILE A 53 13.49 5.91 -5.74
N SER A 54 14.78 5.66 -5.48
CA SER A 54 15.18 4.63 -4.50
C SER A 54 14.80 5.06 -3.08
N VAL A 55 14.18 4.17 -2.30
CA VAL A 55 13.80 4.44 -0.92
C VAL A 55 13.88 3.20 -0.03
N ASP A 56 14.55 3.32 1.12
CA ASP A 56 14.40 2.37 2.23
C ASP A 56 13.38 2.93 3.23
N LEU A 57 12.24 2.26 3.37
CA LEU A 57 11.19 2.64 4.33
C LEU A 57 11.61 2.44 5.80
N ALA A 58 12.71 1.75 6.07
CA ALA A 58 13.29 1.69 7.41
C ALA A 58 14.16 2.90 7.76
N ASP A 59 14.66 3.63 6.75
CA ASP A 59 15.54 4.78 6.91
C ASP A 59 14.77 6.13 6.83
N PRO A 60 14.66 6.87 7.94
CA PRO A 60 14.01 8.18 7.94
C PRO A 60 14.65 9.20 7.00
N ALA A 61 15.98 9.15 6.80
CA ALA A 61 16.68 10.08 5.92
C ALA A 61 16.35 9.80 4.45
N SER A 62 16.31 8.52 4.06
CA SER A 62 15.89 8.09 2.73
C SER A 62 14.46 8.56 2.42
N ILE A 63 13.53 8.39 3.36
CA ILE A 63 12.13 8.86 3.21
C ILE A 63 12.05 10.38 3.07
N GLN A 64 12.82 11.11 3.88
CA GLN A 64 12.86 12.58 3.82
C GLN A 64 13.35 13.07 2.46
N ALA A 65 14.37 12.42 1.89
CA ALA A 65 14.90 12.73 0.56
C ALA A 65 13.83 12.56 -0.54
N VAL A 66 12.96 11.56 -0.45
CA VAL A 66 11.81 11.41 -1.37
C VAL A 66 10.89 12.62 -1.30
N GLY A 67 10.51 13.06 -0.08
CA GLY A 67 9.66 14.23 0.11
C GLY A 67 10.27 15.52 -0.46
N GLN A 68 11.57 15.72 -0.26
CA GLN A 68 12.32 16.86 -0.81
C GLN A 68 12.36 16.82 -2.34
N ASN A 69 12.69 15.67 -2.92
CA ASN A 69 12.73 15.50 -4.37
C ASN A 69 11.36 15.82 -5.01
N LEU A 70 10.27 15.31 -4.43
CA LEU A 70 8.91 15.59 -4.92
C LEU A 70 8.55 17.07 -4.79
N ALA A 71 8.99 17.74 -3.72
CA ALA A 71 8.73 19.17 -3.54
C ALA A 71 9.45 20.00 -4.61
N GLU A 72 10.70 19.66 -4.94
CA GLU A 72 11.52 20.36 -5.92
C GLU A 72 11.04 20.12 -7.36
N GLN A 73 10.65 18.90 -7.68
CA GLN A 73 10.34 18.49 -9.06
C GLN A 73 8.87 18.62 -9.43
N ASP A 74 7.97 18.39 -8.48
CA ASP A 74 6.53 18.31 -8.75
C ASP A 74 5.73 19.43 -8.06
N GLY A 75 6.15 19.87 -6.89
CA GLY A 75 5.45 20.90 -6.09
C GLY A 75 4.08 20.50 -5.56
N VAL A 76 3.40 19.56 -6.20
CA VAL A 76 2.06 19.07 -5.85
C VAL A 76 1.98 17.57 -6.01
N LEU A 77 1.36 16.88 -5.05
CA LEU A 77 1.04 15.46 -5.11
C LEU A 77 -0.46 15.24 -4.94
N HIS A 78 -1.07 14.50 -5.84
CA HIS A 78 -2.50 14.21 -5.81
C HIS A 78 -2.83 12.87 -5.13
N GLY A 79 -1.89 11.92 -5.14
CA GLY A 79 -2.10 10.61 -4.56
C GLY A 79 -0.85 10.02 -3.93
N LEU A 80 -1.05 9.28 -2.83
CA LEU A 80 -0.04 8.43 -2.20
C LEU A 80 -0.62 7.03 -2.04
N VAL A 81 0.06 6.02 -2.57
CA VAL A 81 -0.22 4.61 -2.29
C VAL A 81 0.88 4.05 -1.41
N ASN A 82 0.59 3.85 -0.14
CA ASN A 82 1.45 3.17 0.81
C ASN A 82 1.28 1.66 0.65
N ASN A 83 2.03 1.07 -0.29
CA ASN A 83 2.01 -0.36 -0.57
C ASN A 83 3.28 -1.06 -0.07
N GLY A 84 4.44 -0.37 -0.03
CA GLY A 84 5.71 -0.95 0.40
C GLY A 84 5.63 -1.55 1.81
N ALA A 85 6.01 -2.82 1.93
CA ALA A 85 5.95 -3.57 3.18
C ALA A 85 6.83 -4.83 3.14
N ILE A 86 7.29 -5.26 4.30
CA ILE A 86 7.76 -6.63 4.49
C ILE A 86 6.53 -7.52 4.63
N ALA A 87 6.34 -8.44 3.67
CA ALA A 87 5.22 -9.38 3.64
C ALA A 87 5.68 -10.83 3.43
N THR A 88 6.94 -11.06 3.07
CA THR A 88 7.53 -12.36 2.78
C THR A 88 8.54 -12.78 3.85
N GLY A 89 8.70 -14.09 4.07
CA GLY A 89 9.70 -14.62 5.00
C GLY A 89 9.40 -14.44 6.49
N ILE A 90 8.21 -13.96 6.85
CA ILE A 90 7.82 -13.61 8.23
C ILE A 90 6.62 -14.42 8.75
N GLY A 91 6.18 -15.42 8.01
CA GLY A 91 5.04 -16.28 8.37
C GLY A 91 5.46 -17.71 8.71
N GLY A 92 4.49 -18.47 9.27
CA GLY A 92 4.68 -19.88 9.62
C GLY A 92 5.23 -20.13 11.03
N ILE A 93 5.67 -19.09 11.74
CA ILE A 93 6.32 -19.15 13.06
C ILE A 93 5.28 -18.97 14.17
N PRO A 94 5.25 -19.81 15.22
CA PRO A 94 4.47 -19.57 16.45
C PRO A 94 4.84 -18.21 17.06
N PHE A 95 3.89 -17.55 17.71
CA PHE A 95 4.11 -16.18 18.21
C PHE A 95 5.22 -16.09 19.26
N GLU A 96 5.38 -17.12 20.07
CA GLU A 96 6.40 -17.24 21.12
C GLU A 96 7.82 -17.44 20.57
N GLU A 97 7.96 -17.80 19.30
CA GLU A 97 9.25 -18.04 18.62
C GLU A 97 9.63 -16.89 17.66
N ILE A 98 8.81 -15.83 17.57
CA ILE A 98 9.12 -14.68 16.71
C ILE A 98 10.37 -13.98 17.26
N ASP A 99 11.39 -13.88 16.42
CA ASP A 99 12.60 -13.14 16.74
C ASP A 99 12.31 -11.63 16.88
N ILE A 100 12.91 -11.01 17.93
CA ILE A 100 12.66 -9.60 18.25
C ILE A 100 13.12 -8.67 17.13
N ASP A 101 14.28 -8.93 16.53
CA ASP A 101 14.81 -8.09 15.44
C ASP A 101 13.91 -8.19 14.20
N SER A 102 13.38 -9.38 13.90
CA SER A 102 12.40 -9.60 12.84
C SER A 102 11.10 -8.84 13.10
N TRP A 103 10.59 -8.87 14.33
CA TRP A 103 9.43 -8.09 14.75
C TRP A 103 9.69 -6.60 14.57
N ASP A 104 10.80 -6.09 15.10
CA ASP A 104 11.15 -4.68 15.04
C ASP A 104 11.32 -4.21 13.59
N ARG A 105 11.95 -5.02 12.74
CA ARG A 105 12.11 -4.72 11.31
C ARG A 105 10.76 -4.59 10.60
N VAL A 106 9.81 -5.48 10.86
CA VAL A 106 8.45 -5.41 10.30
C VAL A 106 7.76 -4.12 10.75
N MET A 107 7.83 -3.78 12.04
CA MET A 107 7.22 -2.55 12.56
C MET A 107 7.89 -1.29 12.03
N GLN A 108 9.21 -1.31 11.86
CA GLN A 108 9.97 -0.20 11.27
C GLN A 108 9.51 0.10 9.84
N VAL A 109 9.44 -0.92 9.00
CA VAL A 109 9.10 -0.76 7.58
C VAL A 109 7.60 -0.50 7.42
N ASN A 110 6.76 -1.42 7.93
CA ASN A 110 5.34 -1.43 7.61
C ASN A 110 4.56 -0.30 8.32
N VAL A 111 4.96 0.07 9.53
CA VAL A 111 4.24 1.05 10.35
C VAL A 111 4.93 2.40 10.36
N ARG A 112 6.17 2.44 10.89
CA ARG A 112 6.93 3.69 10.98
C ARG A 112 7.24 4.28 9.61
N GLY A 113 7.65 3.43 8.65
CA GLY A 113 7.94 3.85 7.28
C GLY A 113 6.72 4.47 6.59
N THR A 114 5.56 3.81 6.70
CA THR A 114 4.29 4.33 6.18
C THR A 114 3.91 5.68 6.79
N TRP A 115 4.05 5.82 8.11
CA TRP A 115 3.82 7.09 8.79
C TRP A 115 4.78 8.18 8.30
N LEU A 116 6.08 7.89 8.25
CA LEU A 116 7.11 8.84 7.84
C LEU A 116 6.93 9.27 6.38
N MET A 117 6.62 8.33 5.47
CA MET A 117 6.33 8.64 4.06
C MET A 117 5.11 9.56 3.95
N THR A 118 4.02 9.22 4.64
CA THR A 118 2.83 10.06 4.69
C THR A 118 3.17 11.47 5.19
N ARG A 119 3.94 11.58 6.29
CA ARG A 119 4.38 12.86 6.85
C ARG A 119 5.20 13.67 5.86
N ALA A 120 6.16 13.04 5.18
CA ALA A 120 7.06 13.72 4.24
C ALA A 120 6.32 14.36 3.07
N VAL A 121 5.26 13.70 2.56
CA VAL A 121 4.53 14.18 1.38
C VAL A 121 3.22 14.93 1.70
N THR A 122 2.82 15.00 2.98
CA THR A 122 1.60 15.70 3.42
C THR A 122 1.50 17.15 2.93
N PRO A 123 2.58 17.97 2.95
CA PRO A 123 2.50 19.33 2.41
C PRO A 123 2.07 19.39 0.94
N LEU A 124 2.57 18.47 0.13
CA LEU A 124 2.27 18.36 -1.31
C LEU A 124 0.84 17.87 -1.55
N LEU A 125 0.35 16.93 -0.74
CA LEU A 125 -1.03 16.45 -0.79
C LEU A 125 -2.01 17.57 -0.42
N LYS A 126 -1.69 18.38 0.59
CA LYS A 126 -2.49 19.55 0.97
C LYS A 126 -2.50 20.60 -0.13
N ALA A 127 -1.35 20.87 -0.75
CA ALA A 127 -1.22 21.83 -1.85
C ALA A 127 -2.08 21.47 -3.07
N SER A 128 -2.39 20.19 -3.28
CA SER A 128 -3.27 19.75 -4.37
C SER A 128 -4.74 20.17 -4.20
N GLY A 129 -5.19 20.45 -2.97
CA GLY A 129 -6.61 20.68 -2.66
C GLY A 129 -7.52 19.45 -2.83
N SER A 130 -6.98 18.33 -3.31
CA SER A 130 -7.73 17.10 -3.60
C SER A 130 -6.95 15.82 -3.32
N GLY A 131 -6.00 15.87 -2.37
CA GLY A 131 -5.10 14.75 -2.05
C GLY A 131 -5.83 13.46 -1.63
N ARG A 132 -5.27 12.32 -1.99
CA ARG A 132 -5.78 10.98 -1.59
C ARG A 132 -4.63 10.11 -1.11
N ILE A 133 -4.85 9.41 -0.02
CA ILE A 133 -3.92 8.42 0.53
C ILE A 133 -4.64 7.07 0.55
N VAL A 134 -4.03 6.06 -0.05
CA VAL A 134 -4.47 4.67 0.01
C VAL A 134 -3.42 3.86 0.76
N ASN A 135 -3.78 3.35 1.93
CA ASN A 135 -2.95 2.45 2.71
C ASN A 135 -3.29 0.99 2.38
N VAL A 136 -2.31 0.23 1.92
CA VAL A 136 -2.49 -1.20 1.66
C VAL A 136 -2.30 -1.98 2.96
N ALA A 137 -3.42 -2.26 3.63
CA ALA A 137 -3.50 -3.13 4.81
C ALA A 137 -3.54 -4.62 4.37
N SER A 138 -4.28 -5.45 5.08
CA SER A 138 -4.54 -6.86 4.72
C SER A 138 -5.75 -7.37 5.49
N ASP A 139 -6.54 -8.24 4.89
CA ASP A 139 -7.64 -8.91 5.57
C ASP A 139 -7.17 -9.86 6.69
N THR A 140 -5.89 -10.29 6.65
CA THR A 140 -5.29 -11.07 7.74
C THR A 140 -5.40 -10.38 9.10
N ALA A 141 -5.44 -9.03 9.12
CA ALA A 141 -5.63 -8.25 10.32
C ALA A 141 -7.11 -8.17 10.76
N LEU A 142 -8.04 -8.52 9.89
CA LEU A 142 -9.48 -8.57 10.21
C LEU A 142 -9.89 -9.91 10.81
N TRP A 143 -9.38 -11.02 10.26
CA TRP A 143 -9.76 -12.36 10.73
C TRP A 143 -8.72 -13.01 11.67
N GLY A 144 -7.57 -12.36 11.91
CA GLY A 144 -6.56 -12.84 12.84
C GLY A 144 -5.78 -14.05 12.33
N ALA A 145 -5.12 -13.91 11.16
CA ALA A 145 -4.36 -15.01 10.56
C ALA A 145 -3.29 -15.56 11.53
N PRO A 146 -3.33 -16.87 11.88
CA PRO A 146 -2.37 -17.47 12.80
C PRO A 146 -0.97 -17.57 12.17
N ARG A 147 0.06 -17.61 13.03
CA ARG A 147 1.46 -17.74 12.66
C ARG A 147 1.97 -16.63 11.73
N LEU A 148 1.45 -15.41 11.92
CA LEU A 148 1.77 -14.23 11.12
C LEU A 148 1.67 -12.94 11.96
N MET A 149 1.92 -13.03 13.27
CA MET A 149 1.56 -12.00 14.25
C MET A 149 2.19 -10.64 13.96
N SER A 150 3.48 -10.53 13.62
CA SER A 150 4.14 -9.26 13.33
C SER A 150 3.50 -8.54 12.13
N TYR A 151 3.20 -9.28 11.08
CA TYR A 151 2.51 -8.76 9.91
C TYR A 151 1.08 -8.32 10.23
N VAL A 152 0.30 -9.18 10.87
CA VAL A 152 -1.09 -8.89 11.31
C VAL A 152 -1.13 -7.63 12.17
N ALA A 153 -0.24 -7.52 13.16
CA ALA A 153 -0.13 -6.33 14.01
C ALA A 153 0.19 -5.08 13.19
N SER A 154 1.16 -5.17 12.25
CA SER A 154 1.54 -4.05 11.41
C SER A 154 0.39 -3.59 10.50
N LYS A 155 -0.35 -4.52 9.91
CA LYS A 155 -1.49 -4.19 9.02
C LYS A 155 -2.71 -3.68 9.81
N GLY A 156 -2.92 -4.16 11.03
CA GLY A 156 -3.90 -3.59 11.97
C GLY A 156 -3.54 -2.15 12.37
N ALA A 157 -2.26 -1.86 12.58
CA ALA A 157 -1.78 -0.50 12.85
C ALA A 157 -2.10 0.46 11.68
N LEU A 158 -1.95 0.02 10.42
CA LEU A 158 -2.30 0.84 9.26
C LEU A 158 -3.80 1.20 9.23
N MET A 159 -4.67 0.26 9.61
CA MET A 159 -6.12 0.52 9.70
C MET A 159 -6.43 1.57 10.78
N ALA A 160 -5.76 1.51 11.92
CA ALA A 160 -5.91 2.50 12.99
C ALA A 160 -5.36 3.87 12.57
N MET A 161 -4.16 3.90 11.95
CA MET A 161 -3.54 5.12 11.42
C MET A 161 -4.43 5.78 10.36
N THR A 162 -5.07 5.01 9.49
CA THR A 162 -6.00 5.51 8.47
C THR A 162 -7.11 6.36 9.09
N ARG A 163 -7.71 5.91 10.20
CA ARG A 163 -8.77 6.65 10.90
C ARG A 163 -8.27 7.95 11.53
N SER A 164 -7.09 7.91 12.16
CA SER A 164 -6.49 9.12 12.78
C SER A 164 -6.12 10.14 11.72
N LEU A 165 -5.39 9.72 10.67
CA LEU A 165 -4.98 10.59 9.57
C LEU A 165 -6.17 11.20 8.82
N ALA A 166 -7.28 10.46 8.65
CA ALA A 166 -8.49 10.96 8.04
C ALA A 166 -9.08 12.16 8.79
N ARG A 167 -9.04 12.14 10.13
CA ARG A 167 -9.49 13.26 10.97
C ARG A 167 -8.54 14.46 10.89
N GLU A 168 -7.24 14.22 10.90
CA GLU A 168 -6.22 15.29 10.86
C GLU A 168 -6.13 15.96 9.49
N LEU A 169 -6.27 15.20 8.40
CA LEU A 169 -6.08 15.69 7.04
C LEU A 169 -7.39 16.10 6.34
N GLY A 170 -8.53 15.64 6.87
CA GLY A 170 -9.86 15.96 6.34
C GLY A 170 -10.15 17.45 6.18
N PRO A 171 -9.81 18.35 7.13
CA PRO A 171 -9.96 19.79 6.97
C PRO A 171 -9.24 20.37 5.75
N ASN A 172 -8.18 19.71 5.29
CA ASN A 172 -7.44 20.10 4.07
C ASN A 172 -7.95 19.37 2.81
N ARG A 173 -9.11 18.68 2.88
CA ARG A 173 -9.69 17.88 1.79
C ARG A 173 -8.80 16.73 1.30
N VAL A 174 -7.89 16.26 2.15
CA VAL A 174 -7.08 15.05 1.90
C VAL A 174 -7.82 13.84 2.48
N GLY A 175 -8.28 12.95 1.59
CA GLY A 175 -8.93 11.70 1.97
C GLY A 175 -7.90 10.61 2.26
N VAL A 176 -8.15 9.82 3.30
CA VAL A 176 -7.28 8.69 3.68
C VAL A 176 -8.14 7.45 3.81
N THR A 177 -7.84 6.41 3.03
CA THR A 177 -8.59 5.16 3.01
C THR A 177 -7.62 3.98 3.08
N ALA A 178 -8.00 2.91 3.75
CA ALA A 178 -7.26 1.65 3.67
C ALA A 178 -8.00 0.64 2.79
N ILE A 179 -7.27 -0.17 2.05
CA ILE A 179 -7.77 -1.42 1.48
C ILE A 179 -7.19 -2.60 2.26
N ALA A 180 -7.97 -3.67 2.38
CA ALA A 180 -7.57 -4.91 3.03
C ALA A 180 -7.71 -6.09 2.05
N PRO A 181 -6.71 -6.28 1.15
CA PRO A 181 -6.70 -7.42 0.24
C PRO A 181 -6.58 -8.74 0.99
N GLY A 182 -7.17 -9.80 0.41
CA GLY A 182 -6.87 -11.18 0.73
C GLY A 182 -5.59 -11.65 0.03
N ILE A 183 -5.39 -12.97 0.01
CA ILE A 183 -4.28 -13.54 -0.77
C ILE A 183 -4.52 -13.31 -2.26
N LEU A 184 -3.53 -12.73 -2.93
CA LEU A 184 -3.55 -12.48 -4.38
C LEU A 184 -2.65 -13.48 -5.09
N THR A 185 -2.99 -13.83 -6.32
CA THR A 185 -2.13 -14.66 -7.17
C THR A 185 -1.05 -13.77 -7.79
N THR A 186 0.09 -13.66 -7.11
CA THR A 186 1.26 -12.91 -7.56
C THR A 186 2.52 -13.76 -7.31
N GLU A 187 3.63 -13.39 -7.95
CA GLU A 187 4.92 -14.04 -7.69
C GLU A 187 5.29 -13.96 -6.19
N SER A 188 5.03 -12.83 -5.55
CA SER A 188 5.31 -12.60 -4.13
C SER A 188 4.46 -13.42 -3.17
N THR A 189 3.45 -14.14 -3.63
CA THR A 189 2.63 -15.07 -2.82
C THR A 189 2.88 -16.54 -3.14
N GLY A 190 3.75 -16.84 -4.10
CA GLY A 190 4.05 -18.22 -4.51
C GLY A 190 4.67 -19.08 -3.41
N TYR A 191 5.30 -18.47 -2.38
CA TYR A 191 5.84 -19.18 -1.23
C TYR A 191 4.78 -19.51 -0.15
N VAL A 192 3.57 -18.94 -0.23
CA VAL A 192 2.50 -19.21 0.73
C VAL A 192 2.01 -20.64 0.54
N PRO A 193 1.85 -21.42 1.63
CA PRO A 193 1.41 -22.83 1.50
C PRO A 193 0.09 -22.97 0.74
N GLU A 194 -0.01 -23.99 -0.11
CA GLU A 194 -1.20 -24.28 -0.94
C GLU A 194 -2.48 -24.38 -0.10
N ALA A 195 -2.38 -24.92 1.12
CA ALA A 195 -3.52 -25.00 2.04
C ALA A 195 -4.11 -23.60 2.36
N ARG A 196 -3.27 -22.57 2.42
CA ARG A 196 -3.73 -21.17 2.62
C ARG A 196 -4.41 -20.63 1.37
N HIS A 197 -3.87 -20.90 0.19
CA HIS A 197 -4.51 -20.53 -1.09
C HIS A 197 -5.89 -21.18 -1.22
N ARG A 198 -5.99 -22.47 -0.87
CA ARG A 198 -7.25 -23.21 -0.88
C ARG A 198 -8.26 -22.66 0.12
N LEU A 199 -7.81 -22.35 1.35
CA LEU A 199 -8.66 -21.72 2.38
C LEU A 199 -9.33 -20.45 1.84
N TYR A 200 -8.58 -19.60 1.15
CA TYR A 200 -9.13 -18.38 0.57
C TYR A 200 -10.04 -18.67 -0.62
N ALA A 201 -9.62 -19.53 -1.54
CA ALA A 201 -10.37 -19.83 -2.76
C ALA A 201 -11.76 -20.43 -2.46
N GLU A 202 -11.84 -21.29 -1.43
CA GLU A 202 -13.08 -21.94 -1.01
C GLU A 202 -13.91 -21.08 -0.03
N GLY A 203 -13.26 -20.27 0.81
CA GLY A 203 -13.92 -19.47 1.84
C GLY A 203 -14.47 -18.12 1.36
N ARG A 204 -14.15 -17.69 0.14
CA ARG A 204 -14.69 -16.44 -0.43
C ARG A 204 -16.16 -16.58 -0.80
N ALA A 205 -16.92 -15.49 -0.63
CA ALA A 205 -18.30 -15.44 -1.12
C ALA A 205 -18.38 -15.51 -2.66
N VAL A 206 -17.37 -14.95 -3.34
CA VAL A 206 -17.11 -15.19 -4.75
C VAL A 206 -15.92 -16.16 -4.84
N PRO A 207 -16.16 -17.46 -5.03
CA PRO A 207 -15.11 -18.48 -4.98
C PRO A 207 -14.05 -18.30 -6.07
N GLY A 208 -12.83 -18.76 -5.79
CA GLY A 208 -11.73 -18.79 -6.73
C GLY A 208 -10.52 -17.97 -6.32
N ALA A 209 -9.50 -17.97 -7.17
CA ALA A 209 -8.31 -17.17 -7.00
C ALA A 209 -8.63 -15.71 -7.30
N GLN A 210 -7.92 -14.80 -6.61
CA GLN A 210 -8.05 -13.36 -6.84
C GLN A 210 -6.75 -12.84 -7.45
N GLY A 211 -6.85 -12.15 -8.57
CA GLY A 211 -5.71 -11.52 -9.23
C GLY A 211 -5.47 -10.08 -8.74
N PRO A 212 -4.26 -9.56 -8.90
CA PRO A 212 -3.94 -8.18 -8.52
C PRO A 212 -4.75 -7.14 -9.32
N GLY A 213 -5.15 -7.45 -10.55
CA GLY A 213 -5.96 -6.56 -11.40
C GLY A 213 -7.29 -6.16 -10.76
N GLU A 214 -7.91 -7.04 -9.97
CA GLU A 214 -9.15 -6.75 -9.25
C GLU A 214 -8.95 -5.69 -8.14
N ILE A 215 -7.71 -5.55 -7.65
CA ILE A 215 -7.35 -4.57 -6.61
C ILE A 215 -7.02 -3.22 -7.24
N THR A 216 -6.37 -3.21 -8.40
CA THR A 216 -5.85 -1.99 -9.03
C THR A 216 -6.96 -1.03 -9.43
N GLU A 217 -8.11 -1.53 -9.86
CA GLU A 217 -9.30 -0.71 -10.19
C GLU A 217 -9.85 -0.01 -8.95
N ILE A 218 -9.91 -0.71 -7.82
CA ILE A 218 -10.34 -0.12 -6.54
C ILE A 218 -9.36 0.96 -6.08
N VAL A 219 -8.05 0.73 -6.19
CA VAL A 219 -7.04 1.74 -5.88
C VAL A 219 -7.20 2.98 -6.77
N ALA A 220 -7.39 2.81 -8.07
CA ALA A 220 -7.62 3.91 -9.00
C ALA A 220 -8.90 4.71 -8.64
N PHE A 221 -9.99 4.02 -8.27
CA PHE A 221 -11.19 4.66 -7.76
C PHE A 221 -10.94 5.47 -6.49
N LEU A 222 -10.23 4.89 -5.51
CA LEU A 222 -9.93 5.54 -4.22
C LEU A 222 -9.00 6.76 -4.37
N LEU A 223 -8.18 6.79 -5.40
CA LEU A 223 -7.35 7.95 -5.75
C LEU A 223 -8.12 9.05 -6.49
N GLY A 224 -9.35 8.80 -6.90
CA GLY A 224 -10.23 9.76 -7.55
C GLY A 224 -10.90 10.73 -6.57
N GLU A 225 -11.43 11.84 -7.09
CA GLU A 225 -12.06 12.89 -6.27
C GLU A 225 -13.29 12.39 -5.52
N GLY A 226 -14.11 11.55 -6.15
CA GLY A 226 -15.35 11.02 -5.57
C GLY A 226 -15.16 10.14 -4.34
N ALA A 227 -13.96 9.61 -4.14
CA ALA A 227 -13.65 8.75 -3.01
C ALA A 227 -13.44 9.49 -1.67
N LEU A 228 -13.48 10.84 -1.66
CA LEU A 228 -13.33 11.59 -0.40
C LEU A 228 -14.34 11.18 0.67
N THR A 229 -15.54 10.81 0.30
CA THR A 229 -16.60 10.37 1.22
C THR A 229 -16.28 9.05 1.94
N LEU A 230 -15.31 8.29 1.44
CA LEU A 230 -14.82 7.05 2.05
C LEU A 230 -13.65 7.28 3.02
N THR A 231 -13.29 8.54 3.31
CA THR A 231 -12.17 8.84 4.21
C THR A 231 -12.36 8.17 5.58
N GLY A 232 -11.30 7.59 6.11
CA GLY A 232 -11.29 6.87 7.39
C GLY A 232 -11.76 5.41 7.31
N GLN A 233 -12.24 4.94 6.15
CA GLN A 233 -12.72 3.57 6.00
C GLN A 233 -11.58 2.59 5.69
N THR A 234 -11.78 1.35 6.15
CA THR A 234 -11.01 0.18 5.69
C THR A 234 -11.93 -0.68 4.85
N LEU A 235 -11.57 -0.92 3.61
CA LEU A 235 -12.38 -1.69 2.66
C LEU A 235 -11.78 -3.07 2.48
N PRO A 236 -12.43 -4.17 2.94
CA PRO A 236 -12.04 -5.52 2.55
C PRO A 236 -12.22 -5.67 1.04
N VAL A 237 -11.13 -6.02 0.35
CA VAL A 237 -11.11 -6.25 -1.11
C VAL A 237 -10.61 -7.67 -1.36
N ASN A 238 -11.40 -8.65 -0.94
CA ASN A 238 -11.01 -10.06 -0.80
C ASN A 238 -12.10 -11.02 -1.29
N ASN A 239 -12.98 -10.57 -2.17
CA ASN A 239 -14.09 -11.35 -2.73
C ASN A 239 -15.01 -11.95 -1.65
N GLY A 240 -15.15 -11.25 -0.52
CA GLY A 240 -16.03 -11.66 0.57
C GLY A 240 -15.47 -12.81 1.41
N PHE A 241 -14.14 -12.90 1.58
CA PHE A 241 -13.54 -13.84 2.52
C PHE A 241 -13.78 -13.42 3.97
N VAL A 242 -13.73 -12.12 4.26
CA VAL A 242 -14.07 -11.55 5.56
C VAL A 242 -14.82 -10.23 5.37
N PHE A 243 -15.74 -9.95 6.28
CA PHE A 243 -16.52 -8.71 6.32
C PHE A 243 -16.09 -7.84 7.52
N ASN A 244 -16.34 -6.51 7.46
CA ASN A 244 -16.21 -5.58 8.59
C ASN A 244 -17.50 -5.56 9.41
#